data_96aeacf653f5853c2650f9fca566f0eb
#
_entry.id   96aeacf653f5853c2650f9fca566f0eb
#
_cell.length_a   1.000
_cell.length_b   1.000
_cell.length_c   1.000
_cell.angle_alpha   90.00
_cell.angle_beta   90.00
_cell.angle_gamma   90.00
#
_symmetry.space_group_name_H-M   'P 1'
#
loop_
_entity.id
_entity.type
_entity.pdbx_description
1 polymer ?
#
loop_
_entity_poly.entity_id
_entity_poly.type
_entity_poly.pdbx_seq_one_letter_code
_entity_poly.pdbx_strand_id
1 'polypeptide(L)'
;MKKTVLFSAFLIGCITLVACQQKNSPKLEEANLTDNATSTSSQMAECEIKVGDVTFTRSINGADTCVSLLADGALEFHCGEGLDFFCDPNEGKLSNNTLPVLLIPTDNTKPFTLTAKVTPEFTAEGLYSAADLFVYVNDTLWQKLAFEQDEYGNHRIVSVRTQGTSDDNNHDRIDAKSVYMKISSDTRTIASYYSLDKKEWHMVRLYRNYYPDSIYLGISSQCPQRGGCTSRIEDVTLSHDNVGDFRMGE
;
A
#
# COMPACT_ATOMS: atom_id res chain seq x y z
N MET A 1 87.81 0.88 -2.92
CA MET A 1 87.64 -0.57 -2.76
C MET A 1 86.84 -0.81 -1.44
N LYS A 2 85.56 -1.05 -1.48
CA LYS A 2 84.77 -1.45 -0.29
C LYS A 2 83.89 -2.59 -0.74
N LYS A 3 84.00 -3.73 -0.09
CA LYS A 3 83.30 -4.97 -0.30
C LYS A 3 81.89 -4.84 0.27
N THR A 4 80.87 -5.17 -0.55
CA THR A 4 79.48 -5.27 -0.11
C THR A 4 79.21 -6.74 0.15
N VAL A 5 78.73 -7.05 1.37
CA VAL A 5 78.30 -8.37 1.80
C VAL A 5 76.74 -8.47 1.57
N LEU A 6 76.36 -9.49 0.77
CA LEU A 6 74.94 -9.83 0.62
C LEU A 6 74.49 -10.70 1.82
N PHE A 7 73.46 -10.26 2.53
CA PHE A 7 72.72 -11.13 3.44
C PHE A 7 71.42 -11.58 2.78
N SER A 8 71.28 -12.89 2.59
CA SER A 8 70.11 -13.55 2.09
C SER A 8 69.23 -13.94 3.30
N ALA A 9 68.07 -13.32 3.44
CA ALA A 9 67.11 -13.70 4.46
C ALA A 9 66.04 -14.58 3.82
N PHE A 10 65.97 -15.83 4.24
CA PHE A 10 64.89 -16.76 3.92
C PHE A 10 63.67 -16.41 4.77
N LEU A 11 62.56 -16.01 4.12
CA LEU A 11 61.28 -15.80 4.79
C LEU A 11 60.40 -17.03 4.56
N ILE A 12 60.21 -17.81 5.61
CA ILE A 12 59.25 -18.93 5.61
C ILE A 12 57.87 -18.35 5.78
N GLY A 13 57.09 -18.40 4.71
CA GLY A 13 55.69 -17.99 4.74
C GLY A 13 54.81 -19.05 5.38
N CYS A 14 54.27 -18.78 6.56
CA CYS A 14 53.16 -19.53 7.14
C CYS A 14 51.87 -19.18 6.37
N ILE A 15 51.37 -20.15 5.58
CA ILE A 15 50.03 -20.06 5.00
C ILE A 15 49.05 -20.47 6.09
N THR A 16 48.41 -19.51 6.71
CA THR A 16 47.21 -19.76 7.54
C THR A 16 45.98 -19.87 6.64
N LEU A 17 45.47 -21.08 6.51
CA LEU A 17 44.14 -21.34 5.94
C LEU A 17 43.09 -20.71 6.87
N VAL A 18 42.52 -19.58 6.47
CA VAL A 18 41.31 -19.06 7.10
C VAL A 18 40.13 -19.81 6.51
N ALA A 19 39.61 -20.75 7.29
CA ALA A 19 38.32 -21.38 7.01
C ALA A 19 37.22 -20.32 7.18
N CYS A 20 36.59 -19.93 6.06
CA CYS A 20 35.38 -19.16 6.12
C CYS A 20 34.28 -20.00 6.75
N GLN A 21 33.99 -19.81 8.03
CA GLN A 21 32.76 -20.26 8.66
C GLN A 21 31.61 -19.43 8.06
N GLN A 22 30.77 -20.10 7.26
CA GLN A 22 29.47 -19.59 6.89
C GLN A 22 28.66 -19.36 8.18
N LYS A 23 28.50 -18.07 8.55
CA LYS A 23 27.53 -17.70 9.57
C LYS A 23 26.13 -17.96 8.98
N ASN A 24 25.47 -18.94 9.51
CA ASN A 24 24.04 -19.15 9.32
C ASN A 24 23.32 -17.85 9.71
N SER A 25 22.65 -17.22 8.74
CA SER A 25 21.69 -16.17 9.03
C SER A 25 20.63 -16.72 9.98
N PRO A 26 20.25 -15.99 11.05
CA PRO A 26 19.16 -16.45 11.88
C PRO A 26 17.90 -16.52 11.03
N LYS A 27 17.25 -17.69 11.01
CA LYS A 27 15.85 -17.80 10.61
C LYS A 27 15.09 -16.82 11.50
N LEU A 28 14.33 -15.94 10.87
CA LEU A 28 13.29 -15.19 11.56
C LEU A 28 12.36 -16.21 12.20
N GLU A 29 12.45 -16.37 13.51
CA GLU A 29 11.44 -17.07 14.29
C GLU A 29 10.13 -16.32 14.08
N GLU A 30 9.10 -17.03 13.65
CA GLU A 30 7.73 -16.55 13.71
C GLU A 30 7.46 -16.15 15.17
N ALA A 31 7.40 -14.84 15.41
CA ALA A 31 6.95 -14.35 16.70
C ALA A 31 5.51 -14.80 16.86
N ASN A 32 5.30 -15.78 17.73
CA ASN A 32 3.98 -16.13 18.24
C ASN A 32 3.46 -14.93 19.03
N LEU A 33 2.74 -14.05 18.34
CA LEU A 33 1.92 -13.01 18.97
C LEU A 33 0.67 -13.67 19.53
N THR A 34 0.84 -14.33 20.68
CA THR A 34 -0.28 -14.67 21.56
C THR A 34 -0.44 -13.54 22.53
N ASP A 35 -1.29 -12.57 22.22
CA ASP A 35 -1.87 -11.74 23.26
C ASP A 35 -3.28 -11.31 22.93
N ASN A 36 -4.12 -11.49 23.93
CA ASN A 36 -5.55 -11.28 24.05
C ASN A 36 -6.00 -9.83 23.77
N ALA A 37 -5.99 -9.42 22.52
CA ALA A 37 -6.97 -8.47 22.03
C ALA A 37 -7.87 -9.28 21.10
N THR A 38 -9.13 -9.41 21.40
CA THR A 38 -10.15 -9.93 20.48
C THR A 38 -10.32 -8.94 19.32
N SER A 39 -9.32 -8.84 18.44
CA SER A 39 -9.52 -8.26 17.13
C SER A 39 -10.23 -9.33 16.32
N THR A 40 -11.53 -9.21 16.19
CA THR A 40 -12.27 -9.95 15.16
C THR A 40 -11.61 -9.57 13.83
N SER A 41 -11.13 -10.57 13.08
CA SER A 41 -10.64 -10.38 11.72
C SER A 41 -11.72 -9.68 10.88
N SER A 42 -11.31 -8.83 9.94
CA SER A 42 -12.23 -8.14 9.03
C SER A 42 -13.17 -9.12 8.36
N GLN A 43 -14.46 -8.83 8.37
CA GLN A 43 -15.47 -9.71 7.79
C GLN A 43 -15.54 -9.48 6.28
N MET A 44 -15.27 -10.52 5.50
CA MET A 44 -15.37 -10.49 4.04
C MET A 44 -16.65 -11.19 3.59
N ALA A 45 -17.41 -10.52 2.72
CA ALA A 45 -18.64 -11.00 2.09
C ALA A 45 -18.53 -10.96 0.57
N GLU A 46 -19.41 -11.68 -0.13
CA GLU A 46 -19.57 -11.55 -1.58
C GLU A 46 -20.44 -10.33 -1.89
N CYS A 47 -20.12 -9.65 -2.98
CA CYS A 47 -20.90 -8.55 -3.53
C CYS A 47 -20.78 -8.51 -5.06
N GLU A 48 -21.50 -7.59 -5.70
CA GLU A 48 -21.38 -7.30 -7.14
C GLU A 48 -21.60 -5.80 -7.35
N ILE A 49 -20.50 -5.05 -7.30
CA ILE A 49 -20.50 -3.58 -7.46
C ILE A 49 -19.65 -3.23 -8.67
N LYS A 50 -20.27 -2.70 -9.73
CA LYS A 50 -19.56 -2.31 -10.96
C LYS A 50 -19.31 -0.81 -10.98
N VAL A 51 -18.03 -0.43 -11.19
CA VAL A 51 -17.60 0.96 -11.38
C VAL A 51 -16.64 1.01 -12.56
N GLY A 52 -16.96 1.80 -13.58
CA GLY A 52 -16.20 1.79 -14.83
C GLY A 52 -16.19 0.38 -15.45
N ASP A 53 -14.99 -0.12 -15.74
CA ASP A 53 -14.79 -1.45 -16.31
C ASP A 53 -14.53 -2.55 -15.26
N VAL A 54 -14.53 -2.19 -13.96
CA VAL A 54 -14.21 -3.11 -12.87
C VAL A 54 -15.47 -3.51 -12.10
N THR A 55 -15.63 -4.81 -11.87
CA THR A 55 -16.67 -5.36 -10.97
C THR A 55 -16.00 -5.87 -9.71
N PHE A 56 -16.21 -5.19 -8.58
CA PHE A 56 -15.78 -5.62 -7.26
C PHE A 56 -16.69 -6.75 -6.78
N THR A 57 -16.12 -7.87 -6.38
CA THR A 57 -16.86 -9.08 -6.02
C THR A 57 -16.72 -9.48 -4.56
N ARG A 58 -15.98 -8.68 -3.78
CA ARG A 58 -15.83 -8.87 -2.34
C ARG A 58 -15.98 -7.53 -1.62
N SER A 59 -16.57 -7.61 -0.45
CA SER A 59 -16.81 -6.49 0.47
C SER A 59 -16.18 -6.82 1.81
N ILE A 60 -15.37 -5.92 2.35
CA ILE A 60 -14.91 -5.99 3.74
C ILE A 60 -15.72 -4.99 4.55
N ASN A 61 -16.09 -5.39 5.79
CA ASN A 61 -16.77 -4.55 6.76
C ASN A 61 -18.04 -3.87 6.22
N GLY A 62 -18.77 -4.58 5.33
CA GLY A 62 -20.03 -4.08 4.78
C GLY A 62 -19.89 -2.97 3.74
N ALA A 63 -18.77 -2.87 3.04
CA ALA A 63 -18.52 -1.84 2.04
C ALA A 63 -19.58 -1.77 0.94
N ASP A 64 -20.21 -2.89 0.59
CA ASP A 64 -21.30 -2.97 -0.38
C ASP A 64 -22.57 -2.21 0.06
N THR A 65 -22.72 -1.99 1.36
CA THR A 65 -23.83 -1.17 1.94
C THR A 65 -23.46 0.31 2.10
N CYS A 66 -22.20 0.64 1.91
CA CYS A 66 -21.65 2.00 2.07
C CYS A 66 -21.55 2.74 0.73
N VAL A 67 -22.07 2.19 -0.36
CA VAL A 67 -21.88 2.76 -1.70
C VAL A 67 -23.21 3.01 -2.43
N SER A 68 -23.18 4.01 -3.30
CA SER A 68 -24.26 4.35 -4.20
C SER A 68 -23.72 4.54 -5.63
N LEU A 69 -24.28 3.87 -6.61
CA LEU A 69 -23.95 4.08 -8.01
C LEU A 69 -24.68 5.31 -8.54
N LEU A 70 -23.95 6.28 -9.03
CA LEU A 70 -24.50 7.52 -9.58
C LEU A 70 -24.97 7.34 -11.04
N ALA A 71 -25.85 8.24 -11.51
CA ALA A 71 -26.41 8.15 -12.85
C ALA A 71 -25.38 8.26 -13.99
N ASP A 72 -24.22 8.85 -13.73
CA ASP A 72 -23.09 8.97 -14.66
C ASP A 72 -22.09 7.81 -14.58
N GLY A 73 -22.38 6.79 -13.76
CA GLY A 73 -21.57 5.59 -13.60
C GLY A 73 -20.44 5.71 -12.57
N ALA A 74 -20.29 6.85 -11.92
CA ALA A 74 -19.37 6.99 -10.78
C ALA A 74 -19.95 6.32 -9.53
N LEU A 75 -19.08 5.95 -8.61
CA LEU A 75 -19.43 5.44 -7.29
C LEU A 75 -19.31 6.56 -6.26
N GLU A 76 -20.31 6.71 -5.42
CA GLU A 76 -20.23 7.50 -4.20
C GLU A 76 -20.05 6.53 -3.03
N PHE A 77 -18.95 6.69 -2.30
CA PHE A 77 -18.57 5.83 -1.19
C PHE A 77 -18.69 6.62 0.11
N HIS A 78 -19.60 6.20 0.99
CA HIS A 78 -19.90 6.86 2.27
C HIS A 78 -19.19 6.15 3.40
N CYS A 79 -18.28 6.84 4.10
CA CYS A 79 -17.59 6.32 5.27
C CYS A 79 -18.03 7.05 6.53
N GLY A 80 -18.44 6.29 7.55
CA GLY A 80 -18.74 6.79 8.88
C GLY A 80 -17.49 7.17 9.68
N GLU A 81 -17.69 7.73 10.86
CA GLU A 81 -16.63 8.13 11.78
C GLU A 81 -15.89 6.92 12.40
N GLY A 82 -14.60 7.06 12.69
CA GLY A 82 -13.79 6.07 13.41
C GLY A 82 -13.36 4.89 12.56
N LEU A 83 -13.56 4.93 11.23
CA LEU A 83 -13.29 3.81 10.34
C LEU A 83 -11.95 3.98 9.62
N ASP A 84 -11.05 2.99 9.80
CA ASP A 84 -9.70 2.99 9.25
C ASP A 84 -9.11 1.57 9.19
N PHE A 85 -7.98 1.44 8.48
CA PHE A 85 -7.01 0.36 8.61
C PHE A 85 -5.68 0.94 9.07
N PHE A 86 -5.19 0.50 10.23
CA PHE A 86 -3.90 0.92 10.77
C PHE A 86 -3.34 -0.11 11.77
N CYS A 87 -2.04 -0.39 11.67
CA CYS A 87 -1.28 -1.21 12.61
C CYS A 87 -0.21 -0.33 13.26
N ASP A 88 -0.43 0.10 14.51
CA ASP A 88 0.42 1.07 15.19
C ASP A 88 1.88 0.56 15.30
N PRO A 89 2.86 1.26 14.69
CA PRO A 89 4.25 0.86 14.77
C PRO A 89 4.87 1.02 16.15
N ASN A 90 4.35 1.93 17.02
CA ASN A 90 4.87 2.12 18.37
C ASN A 90 4.48 0.97 19.29
N GLU A 91 3.24 0.51 19.18
CA GLU A 91 2.73 -0.58 20.01
C GLU A 91 2.92 -1.95 19.35
N GLY A 92 3.30 -1.96 18.06
CA GLY A 92 3.54 -3.20 17.30
C GLY A 92 2.29 -4.05 17.10
N LYS A 93 1.11 -3.43 17.05
CA LYS A 93 -0.17 -4.13 16.98
C LYS A 93 -1.15 -3.53 15.97
N LEU A 94 -2.12 -4.35 15.56
CA LEU A 94 -3.32 -3.88 14.86
C LEU A 94 -4.12 -2.94 15.78
N SER A 95 -4.31 -1.70 15.35
CA SER A 95 -5.05 -0.69 16.12
C SER A 95 -6.43 -0.38 15.54
N ASN A 96 -6.60 -0.50 14.22
CA ASN A 96 -7.90 -0.35 13.55
C ASN A 96 -7.98 -1.24 12.31
N ASN A 97 -9.08 -1.98 12.14
CA ASN A 97 -9.38 -2.83 10.96
C ASN A 97 -10.87 -2.72 10.58
N THR A 98 -11.47 -1.56 10.80
CA THR A 98 -12.91 -1.36 10.61
C THR A 98 -13.28 -0.73 9.27
N LEU A 99 -12.28 -0.37 8.47
CA LEU A 99 -12.50 0.30 7.18
C LEU A 99 -13.34 -0.56 6.23
N PRO A 100 -14.42 -0.04 5.65
CA PRO A 100 -15.13 -0.70 4.57
C PRO A 100 -14.31 -0.62 3.25
N VAL A 101 -14.05 -1.76 2.63
CA VAL A 101 -13.27 -1.83 1.37
C VAL A 101 -13.97 -2.72 0.35
N LEU A 102 -14.20 -2.22 -0.85
CA LEU A 102 -14.60 -3.02 -2.00
C LEU A 102 -13.36 -3.65 -2.65
N LEU A 103 -13.42 -4.94 -2.92
CA LEU A 103 -12.27 -5.72 -3.37
C LEU A 103 -12.57 -6.56 -4.61
N ILE A 104 -11.54 -6.76 -5.44
CA ILE A 104 -11.52 -7.71 -6.54
C ILE A 104 -10.37 -8.70 -6.35
N PRO A 105 -10.62 -10.04 -6.39
CA PRO A 105 -9.56 -11.04 -6.36
C PRO A 105 -8.61 -10.86 -7.56
N THR A 106 -7.32 -10.93 -7.30
CA THR A 106 -6.29 -10.67 -8.30
C THR A 106 -5.18 -11.72 -8.21
N ASP A 107 -4.79 -12.27 -9.37
CA ASP A 107 -3.66 -13.19 -9.53
C ASP A 107 -2.36 -12.39 -9.55
N ASN A 108 -1.63 -12.37 -8.44
CA ASN A 108 -0.37 -11.64 -8.27
C ASN A 108 0.83 -12.28 -9.00
N THR A 109 0.63 -13.44 -9.63
CA THR A 109 1.62 -14.06 -10.52
C THR A 109 1.61 -13.44 -11.92
N LYS A 110 0.70 -12.50 -12.17
CA LYS A 110 0.55 -11.75 -13.42
C LYS A 110 0.69 -10.25 -13.17
N PRO A 111 1.14 -9.47 -14.16
CA PRO A 111 1.15 -8.03 -14.07
C PRO A 111 -0.27 -7.47 -13.88
N PHE A 112 -0.35 -6.31 -13.25
CA PHE A 112 -1.61 -5.56 -13.15
C PHE A 112 -1.36 -4.06 -13.02
N THR A 113 -2.38 -3.28 -13.40
CA THR A 113 -2.46 -1.84 -13.10
C THR A 113 -3.89 -1.48 -12.76
N LEU A 114 -4.13 -1.09 -11.51
CA LEU A 114 -5.39 -0.49 -11.05
C LEU A 114 -5.26 1.03 -11.11
N THR A 115 -6.23 1.71 -11.73
CA THR A 115 -6.31 3.18 -11.77
C THR A 115 -7.71 3.61 -11.40
N ALA A 116 -7.82 4.71 -10.66
CA ALA A 116 -9.09 5.39 -10.40
C ALA A 116 -8.87 6.90 -10.26
N LYS A 117 -9.92 7.68 -10.54
CA LYS A 117 -9.99 9.08 -10.14
C LYS A 117 -10.83 9.17 -8.88
N VAL A 118 -10.32 9.90 -7.89
CA VAL A 118 -10.97 10.05 -6.58
C VAL A 118 -11.19 11.51 -6.25
N THR A 119 -12.32 11.79 -5.62
CA THR A 119 -12.73 13.14 -5.16
C THR A 119 -13.36 12.98 -3.78
N PRO A 120 -12.56 12.95 -2.70
CA PRO A 120 -13.11 12.96 -1.35
C PRO A 120 -13.71 14.33 -1.01
N GLU A 121 -14.83 14.33 -0.29
CA GLU A 121 -15.43 15.53 0.27
C GLU A 121 -14.78 15.80 1.64
N PHE A 122 -13.73 16.60 1.65
CA PHE A 122 -13.05 16.98 2.88
C PHE A 122 -13.87 17.96 3.70
N THR A 123 -13.92 17.73 5.00
CA THR A 123 -14.60 18.59 5.99
C THR A 123 -13.60 19.15 6.99
N ALA A 124 -13.95 20.22 7.70
CA ALA A 124 -13.07 20.79 8.70
C ALA A 124 -12.76 19.83 9.88
N GLU A 125 -13.62 18.83 10.11
CA GLU A 125 -13.48 17.83 11.17
C GLU A 125 -12.86 16.52 10.66
N GLY A 126 -12.72 16.38 9.35
CA GLY A 126 -12.31 15.15 8.66
C GLY A 126 -10.80 14.88 8.69
N LEU A 127 -10.18 14.97 9.86
CA LEU A 127 -8.77 14.64 10.03
C LEU A 127 -8.49 13.19 9.60
N TYR A 128 -7.55 13.04 8.65
CA TYR A 128 -7.18 11.79 7.97
C TYR A 128 -8.30 11.16 7.13
N SER A 129 -9.36 11.93 6.83
CA SER A 129 -10.35 11.48 5.85
C SER A 129 -9.72 11.39 4.47
N ALA A 130 -10.06 10.33 3.72
CA ALA A 130 -9.45 10.06 2.41
C ALA A 130 -10.35 9.21 1.51
N ALA A 131 -9.94 9.16 0.23
CA ALA A 131 -10.30 8.09 -0.70
C ALA A 131 -9.05 7.26 -1.02
N ASP A 132 -9.20 5.93 -1.12
CA ASP A 132 -8.07 5.01 -1.14
C ASP A 132 -8.12 4.02 -2.29
N LEU A 133 -6.92 3.65 -2.80
CA LEU A 133 -6.69 2.40 -3.52
C LEU A 133 -5.94 1.41 -2.63
N PHE A 134 -6.28 0.12 -2.73
CA PHE A 134 -5.70 -0.94 -1.91
C PHE A 134 -5.02 -2.05 -2.70
N VAL A 135 -3.92 -2.56 -2.14
CA VAL A 135 -3.46 -3.96 -2.27
C VAL A 135 -3.71 -4.60 -0.92
N TYR A 136 -4.52 -5.66 -0.85
CA TYR A 136 -4.96 -6.27 0.40
C TYR A 136 -4.75 -7.78 0.38
N VAL A 137 -4.28 -8.32 1.48
CA VAL A 137 -4.17 -9.76 1.75
C VAL A 137 -4.97 -10.12 3.01
N ASN A 138 -4.69 -9.41 4.11
CA ASN A 138 -5.35 -9.55 5.41
C ASN A 138 -5.12 -8.28 6.24
N ASP A 139 -5.64 -8.24 7.46
CA ASP A 139 -5.64 -7.05 8.34
C ASP A 139 -4.24 -6.54 8.73
N THR A 140 -3.19 -7.32 8.52
CA THR A 140 -1.80 -6.95 8.86
C THR A 140 -0.85 -7.02 7.66
N LEU A 141 -1.37 -7.26 6.46
CA LEU A 141 -0.59 -7.30 5.21
C LEU A 141 -1.36 -6.62 4.08
N TRP A 142 -1.09 -5.35 3.87
CA TRP A 142 -1.76 -4.51 2.87
C TRP A 142 -0.95 -3.26 2.53
N GLN A 143 -1.34 -2.56 1.47
CA GLN A 143 -0.95 -1.19 1.17
C GLN A 143 -2.19 -0.38 0.83
N LYS A 144 -2.30 0.85 1.32
CA LYS A 144 -3.21 1.87 0.80
C LYS A 144 -2.43 3.03 0.18
N LEU A 145 -2.98 3.56 -0.91
CA LEU A 145 -2.61 4.82 -1.53
C LEU A 145 -3.80 5.73 -1.37
N ALA A 146 -3.63 6.85 -0.69
CA ALA A 146 -4.70 7.73 -0.25
C ALA A 146 -4.57 9.15 -0.82
N PHE A 147 -5.69 9.78 -1.13
CA PHE A 147 -5.80 11.22 -1.22
C PHE A 147 -6.49 11.70 0.04
N GLU A 148 -5.75 12.35 0.94
CA GLU A 148 -6.06 12.48 2.36
C GLU A 148 -5.96 13.92 2.84
N GLN A 149 -6.76 14.28 3.85
CA GLN A 149 -6.62 15.51 4.62
C GLN A 149 -5.71 15.29 5.83
N ASP A 150 -4.58 16.01 5.89
CA ASP A 150 -3.60 15.88 6.97
C ASP A 150 -4.00 16.65 8.26
N GLU A 151 -3.15 16.52 9.29
CA GLU A 151 -3.33 17.15 10.61
C GLU A 151 -3.32 18.69 10.60
N TYR A 152 -2.91 19.29 9.47
CA TYR A 152 -2.92 20.76 9.27
C TYR A 152 -4.07 21.20 8.37
N GLY A 153 -4.94 20.28 7.94
CA GLY A 153 -6.03 20.55 7.00
C GLY A 153 -5.58 20.70 5.56
N ASN A 154 -4.34 20.27 5.21
CA ASN A 154 -3.91 20.23 3.81
C ASN A 154 -4.33 18.90 3.19
N HIS A 155 -4.66 18.95 1.92
CA HIS A 155 -4.88 17.73 1.14
C HIS A 155 -3.55 17.24 0.59
N ARG A 156 -3.28 15.96 0.70
CA ARG A 156 -2.03 15.36 0.22
C ARG A 156 -2.20 13.93 -0.24
N ILE A 157 -1.20 13.47 -0.95
CA ILE A 157 -1.05 12.05 -1.23
C ILE A 157 -0.36 11.40 -0.04
N VAL A 158 -0.91 10.28 0.41
CA VAL A 158 -0.37 9.47 1.50
C VAL A 158 -0.26 8.03 1.02
N SER A 159 0.74 7.32 1.47
CA SER A 159 0.80 5.86 1.27
C SER A 159 1.17 5.17 2.56
N VAL A 160 0.38 4.19 2.94
CA VAL A 160 0.65 3.34 4.09
C VAL A 160 0.89 1.93 3.60
N ARG A 161 2.04 1.36 3.92
CA ARG A 161 2.36 -0.04 3.66
C ARG A 161 2.44 -0.77 4.99
N THR A 162 1.62 -1.80 5.15
CA THR A 162 1.57 -2.60 6.37
C THR A 162 2.10 -4.01 6.12
N GLN A 163 3.05 -4.40 6.95
CA GLN A 163 3.57 -5.75 7.05
C GLN A 163 3.82 -6.04 8.54
N GLY A 164 2.75 -6.48 9.22
CA GLY A 164 2.69 -6.53 10.67
C GLY A 164 2.41 -5.16 11.28
N THR A 165 3.22 -4.15 10.98
CA THR A 165 3.02 -2.75 11.37
C THR A 165 2.99 -1.82 10.17
N SER A 166 2.36 -0.67 10.33
CA SER A 166 2.21 0.34 9.27
C SER A 166 3.49 1.17 9.12
N ASP A 167 3.90 1.34 7.86
CA ASP A 167 4.96 2.24 7.39
C ASP A 167 4.27 3.35 6.60
N ASP A 168 4.07 4.48 7.26
CA ASP A 168 3.30 5.61 6.79
C ASP A 168 4.19 6.65 6.12
N ASN A 169 3.74 7.24 5.02
CA ASN A 169 4.48 8.23 4.26
C ASN A 169 3.57 9.34 3.73
N ASN A 170 3.75 10.53 4.27
CA ASN A 170 3.16 11.77 3.75
C ASN A 170 3.96 12.25 2.53
N HIS A 171 3.30 12.27 1.37
CA HIS A 171 3.86 12.72 0.10
C HIS A 171 3.44 14.16 -0.23
N ASP A 172 3.30 14.51 -1.51
CA ASP A 172 3.03 15.87 -1.97
C ASP A 172 1.70 16.44 -1.46
N ARG A 173 1.70 17.74 -1.17
CA ARG A 173 0.47 18.50 -0.97
C ARG A 173 -0.17 18.78 -2.32
N ILE A 174 -1.48 18.65 -2.37
CA ILE A 174 -2.28 18.76 -3.58
C ILE A 174 -3.27 19.91 -3.45
N ASP A 175 -3.15 20.89 -4.35
CA ASP A 175 -4.12 22.00 -4.47
C ASP A 175 -5.12 21.67 -5.59
N ALA A 176 -5.83 20.56 -5.42
CA ALA A 176 -6.90 20.12 -6.32
C ALA A 176 -7.96 19.37 -5.51
N LYS A 177 -9.19 19.31 -6.04
CA LYS A 177 -10.30 18.57 -5.41
C LYS A 177 -10.27 17.08 -5.72
N SER A 178 -9.63 16.71 -6.81
CA SER A 178 -9.57 15.32 -7.28
C SER A 178 -8.19 14.98 -7.82
N VAL A 179 -7.84 13.70 -7.72
CA VAL A 179 -6.60 13.16 -8.27
C VAL A 179 -6.88 11.81 -8.95
N TYR A 180 -6.08 11.48 -9.95
CA TYR A 180 -5.94 10.11 -10.41
C TYR A 180 -4.92 9.39 -9.55
N MET A 181 -5.23 8.18 -9.14
CA MET A 181 -4.32 7.30 -8.41
C MET A 181 -4.11 6.01 -9.20
N LYS A 182 -2.91 5.44 -9.09
CA LYS A 182 -2.52 4.23 -9.81
C LYS A 182 -1.66 3.33 -8.92
N ILE A 183 -1.93 2.02 -8.95
CA ILE A 183 -1.04 0.99 -8.40
C ILE A 183 -0.74 0.01 -9.52
N SER A 184 0.54 -0.25 -9.77
CA SER A 184 1.00 -1.16 -10.84
C SER A 184 2.02 -2.17 -10.33
N SER A 185 1.98 -3.39 -10.86
CA SER A 185 2.93 -4.47 -10.54
C SER A 185 3.35 -5.25 -11.78
N ASP A 186 4.66 -5.54 -11.88
CA ASP A 186 5.25 -6.47 -12.84
C ASP A 186 5.45 -7.88 -12.26
N THR A 187 4.77 -8.21 -11.16
CA THR A 187 4.91 -9.40 -10.31
C THR A 187 6.09 -9.38 -9.32
N ARG A 188 7.16 -8.64 -9.58
CA ARG A 188 8.34 -8.50 -8.71
C ARG A 188 8.39 -7.18 -7.96
N THR A 189 7.80 -6.15 -8.55
CA THR A 189 7.81 -4.78 -8.06
C THR A 189 6.39 -4.27 -8.01
N ILE A 190 6.05 -3.52 -6.96
CA ILE A 190 4.83 -2.73 -6.89
C ILE A 190 5.23 -1.27 -6.80
N ALA A 191 4.55 -0.44 -7.58
CA ALA A 191 4.67 1.00 -7.48
C ALA A 191 3.29 1.66 -7.43
N SER A 192 3.21 2.79 -6.75
CA SER A 192 2.02 3.63 -6.67
C SER A 192 2.33 5.04 -7.12
N TYR A 193 1.34 5.67 -7.74
CA TYR A 193 1.47 6.97 -8.37
C TYR A 193 0.21 7.80 -8.18
N TYR A 194 0.36 9.11 -8.31
CA TYR A 194 -0.76 10.01 -8.54
C TYR A 194 -0.54 10.88 -9.79
N SER A 195 -1.62 11.46 -10.30
CA SER A 195 -1.61 12.42 -11.41
C SER A 195 -2.76 13.39 -11.27
N LEU A 196 -2.58 14.64 -11.74
CA LEU A 196 -3.65 15.63 -11.80
C LEU A 196 -4.40 15.62 -13.15
N ASP A 197 -3.81 15.06 -14.18
CA ASP A 197 -4.30 15.13 -15.57
C ASP A 197 -4.36 13.76 -16.29
N LYS A 198 -4.02 12.66 -15.59
CA LYS A 198 -3.92 11.29 -16.11
C LYS A 198 -2.82 11.12 -17.18
N LYS A 199 -1.92 12.10 -17.32
CA LYS A 199 -0.81 12.08 -18.30
C LYS A 199 0.54 12.08 -17.62
N GLU A 200 0.80 13.08 -16.78
CA GLU A 200 2.02 13.14 -15.98
C GLU A 200 1.79 12.41 -14.66
N TRP A 201 2.61 11.39 -14.39
CA TRP A 201 2.51 10.57 -13.19
C TRP A 201 3.67 10.84 -12.23
N HIS A 202 3.36 11.02 -10.98
CA HIS A 202 4.31 11.21 -9.89
C HIS A 202 4.39 9.93 -9.06
N MET A 203 5.58 9.35 -8.94
CA MET A 203 5.80 8.15 -8.16
C MET A 203 5.71 8.46 -6.66
N VAL A 204 4.83 7.75 -5.95
CA VAL A 204 4.64 7.87 -4.51
C VAL A 204 5.47 6.84 -3.76
N ARG A 205 5.44 5.59 -4.21
CA ARG A 205 6.16 4.49 -3.57
C ARG A 205 6.57 3.44 -4.62
N LEU A 206 7.76 2.86 -4.41
CA LEU A 206 8.28 1.74 -5.18
C LEU A 206 8.91 0.74 -4.23
N TYR A 207 8.48 -0.53 -4.27
CA TYR A 207 9.01 -1.56 -3.39
C TYR A 207 8.92 -2.96 -4.00
N ARG A 208 9.66 -3.91 -3.42
CA ARG A 208 9.61 -5.31 -3.81
C ARG A 208 8.25 -5.90 -3.49
N ASN A 209 7.64 -6.58 -4.45
CA ASN A 209 6.43 -7.37 -4.25
C ASN A 209 6.75 -8.64 -3.44
N TYR A 210 6.32 -8.68 -2.17
CA TYR A 210 6.43 -9.83 -1.27
C TYR A 210 5.06 -10.41 -0.92
N TYR A 211 4.00 -9.95 -1.58
CA TYR A 211 2.66 -10.49 -1.37
C TYR A 211 2.55 -11.90 -1.96
N PRO A 212 1.63 -12.74 -1.44
CA PRO A 212 1.37 -14.08 -1.97
C PRO A 212 0.79 -14.02 -3.41
N ASP A 213 0.68 -15.19 -4.04
CA ASP A 213 0.16 -15.33 -5.40
C ASP A 213 -1.29 -14.86 -5.56
N SER A 214 -2.07 -14.93 -4.48
CA SER A 214 -3.46 -14.45 -4.45
C SER A 214 -3.56 -13.23 -3.54
N ILE A 215 -4.01 -12.12 -4.11
CA ILE A 215 -4.25 -10.86 -3.42
C ILE A 215 -5.62 -10.30 -3.78
N TYR A 216 -5.96 -9.17 -3.20
CA TYR A 216 -7.08 -8.36 -3.62
C TYR A 216 -6.61 -6.95 -3.96
N LEU A 217 -7.20 -6.36 -5.01
CA LEU A 217 -7.12 -4.94 -5.27
C LEU A 217 -8.43 -4.29 -4.85
N GLY A 218 -8.37 -3.05 -4.39
CA GLY A 218 -9.58 -2.45 -3.83
C GLY A 218 -9.65 -0.94 -3.88
N ILE A 219 -10.84 -0.44 -3.54
CA ILE A 219 -11.16 0.97 -3.36
C ILE A 219 -11.90 1.18 -2.03
N SER A 220 -11.71 2.34 -1.42
CA SER A 220 -12.35 2.70 -0.16
C SER A 220 -12.53 4.20 -0.01
N SER A 221 -13.30 4.58 0.99
CA SER A 221 -13.29 5.91 1.61
C SER A 221 -13.09 5.72 3.11
N GLN A 222 -12.21 6.51 3.75
CA GLN A 222 -11.90 6.42 5.19
C GLN A 222 -12.25 7.71 5.93
N CYS A 223 -12.58 7.54 7.21
CA CYS A 223 -12.73 8.64 8.16
C CYS A 223 -12.28 8.19 9.56
N PRO A 224 -10.97 8.22 9.86
CA PRO A 224 -10.44 7.74 11.15
C PRO A 224 -10.91 8.51 12.36
N GLN A 225 -11.33 9.75 12.19
CA GLN A 225 -11.73 10.64 13.29
C GLN A 225 -13.23 10.97 13.23
N ARG A 226 -13.58 12.20 12.84
CA ARG A 226 -14.96 12.72 12.87
C ARG A 226 -15.36 13.30 11.51
N GLY A 227 -16.67 13.57 11.36
CA GLY A 227 -17.24 14.28 10.22
C GLY A 227 -17.71 13.37 9.10
N GLY A 228 -17.37 12.08 9.14
CA GLY A 228 -17.59 11.20 8.01
C GLY A 228 -16.78 11.61 6.77
N CYS A 229 -16.75 10.78 5.75
CA CYS A 229 -16.15 11.08 4.45
C CYS A 229 -16.99 10.47 3.35
N THR A 230 -17.43 11.30 2.41
CA THR A 230 -18.04 10.83 1.17
C THR A 230 -17.03 11.02 0.05
N SER A 231 -16.74 9.96 -0.68
CA SER A 231 -15.77 10.01 -1.78
C SER A 231 -16.44 9.61 -3.08
N ARG A 232 -16.33 10.47 -4.10
CA ARG A 232 -16.66 10.11 -5.47
C ARG A 232 -15.48 9.36 -6.09
N ILE A 233 -15.73 8.17 -6.63
CA ILE A 233 -14.74 7.33 -7.31
C ILE A 233 -15.24 7.06 -8.72
N GLU A 234 -14.43 7.40 -9.72
CA GLU A 234 -14.77 7.32 -11.14
C GLU A 234 -13.55 6.90 -11.97
N ASP A 235 -13.74 6.63 -13.27
CA ASP A 235 -12.68 6.21 -14.18
C ASP A 235 -11.87 4.99 -13.69
N VAL A 236 -12.53 4.07 -12.98
CA VAL A 236 -11.89 2.87 -12.45
C VAL A 236 -11.57 1.91 -13.59
N THR A 237 -10.29 1.55 -13.70
CA THR A 237 -9.81 0.58 -14.69
C THR A 237 -8.85 -0.41 -14.05
N LEU A 238 -8.91 -1.66 -14.49
CA LEU A 238 -7.94 -2.70 -14.13
C LEU A 238 -7.44 -3.36 -15.42
N SER A 239 -6.15 -3.17 -15.71
CA SER A 239 -5.48 -3.89 -16.79
C SER A 239 -4.62 -5.02 -16.24
N HIS A 240 -4.33 -6.01 -17.09
CA HIS A 240 -3.39 -7.10 -16.82
C HIS A 240 -2.00 -6.83 -17.37
N ASP A 241 -1.65 -5.54 -17.47
CA ASP A 241 -0.34 -5.05 -17.87
C ASP A 241 0.24 -4.16 -16.76
N ASN A 242 1.56 -4.09 -16.67
CA ASN A 242 2.26 -3.13 -15.81
C ASN A 242 2.63 -1.86 -16.59
N VAL A 243 2.98 -0.80 -15.88
CA VAL A 243 3.64 0.37 -16.47
C VAL A 243 5.01 -0.05 -17.04
N GLY A 244 5.38 0.50 -18.19
CA GLY A 244 6.64 0.20 -18.86
C GLY A 244 7.85 0.79 -18.14
N ASP A 245 7.72 2.00 -17.65
CA ASP A 245 8.72 2.67 -16.81
C ASP A 245 8.19 2.93 -15.40
N PHE A 246 8.67 2.18 -14.43
CA PHE A 246 8.25 2.32 -13.03
C PHE A 246 8.66 3.66 -12.40
N ARG A 247 9.67 4.36 -12.95
CA ARG A 247 10.06 5.68 -12.42
C ARG A 247 9.14 6.77 -12.91
N MET A 248 8.65 6.63 -14.14
CA MET A 248 7.76 7.62 -14.77
C MET A 248 6.28 7.27 -14.61
N GLY A 249 5.95 6.00 -14.33
CA GLY A 249 4.56 5.56 -14.22
C GLY A 249 3.83 5.41 -15.56
N GLU A 250 4.59 5.19 -16.65
CA GLU A 250 4.12 5.10 -18.05
C GLU A 250 4.28 3.70 -18.63
#